data_f8a4ff7ec42cf16804065e24baf164fe
#
_entry.id   f8a4ff7ec42cf16804065e24baf164fe
#
_cell.length_a   1.000
_cell.length_b   1.000
_cell.length_c   1.000
_cell.angle_alpha   90.00
_cell.angle_beta   90.00
_cell.angle_gamma   90.00
#
_symmetry.space_group_name_H-M   'P 1'
#
loop_
_entity.id
_entity.type
_entity.pdbx_description
1 polymer ?
#
loop_
_entity_poly.entity_id
_entity_poly.type
_entity_poly.pdbx_seq_one_letter_code
_entity_poly.pdbx_strand_id
1 'polypeptide(L)'
;MKNHDNLTNLVRAAMFAALAVALGYALMLIPNVELITVVVFLAGLTLGIQWGMCVGGLSEFIFSALNPLGSGLIFPPLIAAQISSMIFVGFTGGILRPFLFKKNITKIHIFAFGFLGFVLTFIFDSLTTLSYPIAAGFDWPQTIGIYLSGIGFTILHQISNGIIFAVGIPRVVKYLA
;
A
#
# COMPACT_ATOMS: atom_id res chain seq x y z
N MET A 1 32.45 -2.58 2.09
CA MET A 1 31.40 -2.40 1.07
C MET A 1 29.99 -2.76 1.56
N LYS A 2 29.71 -3.97 2.06
CA LYS A 2 28.35 -4.34 2.54
C LYS A 2 27.71 -3.40 3.57
N ASN A 3 28.47 -2.82 4.49
CA ASN A 3 27.92 -1.90 5.51
C ASN A 3 27.52 -0.53 4.93
N HIS A 4 28.21 -0.04 3.90
CA HIS A 4 27.87 1.23 3.24
C HIS A 4 26.58 1.11 2.44
N ASP A 5 26.37 -0.02 1.75
CA ASP A 5 25.15 -0.27 0.97
C ASP A 5 23.92 -0.38 1.89
N ASN A 6 24.09 -1.03 3.06
CA ASN A 6 23.02 -1.14 4.05
C ASN A 6 22.63 0.22 4.67
N LEU A 7 23.61 1.08 4.98
CA LEU A 7 23.32 2.42 5.50
C LEU A 7 22.60 3.29 4.48
N THR A 8 23.03 3.25 3.23
CA THR A 8 22.37 3.97 2.14
C THR A 8 20.93 3.50 1.95
N ASN A 9 20.68 2.19 1.97
CA ASN A 9 19.34 1.63 1.85
C ASN A 9 18.47 1.97 3.06
N LEU A 10 19.02 2.00 4.26
CA LEU A 10 18.32 2.42 5.49
C LEU A 10 17.83 3.88 5.35
N VAL A 11 18.72 4.78 4.93
CA VAL A 11 18.36 6.21 4.71
C VAL A 11 17.26 6.33 3.66
N ARG A 12 17.39 5.64 2.53
CA ARG A 12 16.37 5.65 1.48
C ARG A 12 15.03 5.08 1.97
N ALA A 13 15.05 3.99 2.72
CA ALA A 13 13.85 3.40 3.31
C ALA A 13 13.17 4.37 4.28
N ALA A 14 13.93 5.06 5.14
CA ALA A 14 13.40 6.09 6.03
C ALA A 14 12.77 7.26 5.24
N MET A 15 13.39 7.68 4.13
CA MET A 15 12.81 8.71 3.25
C MET A 15 11.50 8.26 2.60
N PHE A 16 11.43 7.02 2.12
CA PHE A 16 10.18 6.45 1.58
C PHE A 16 9.09 6.37 2.65
N ALA A 17 9.42 5.91 3.85
CA ALA A 17 8.45 5.84 4.93
C ALA A 17 7.93 7.23 5.34
N ALA A 18 8.83 8.22 5.48
CA ALA A 18 8.44 9.60 5.77
C ALA A 18 7.56 10.19 4.66
N LEU A 19 7.90 9.94 3.39
CA LEU A 19 7.11 10.39 2.24
C LEU A 19 5.72 9.75 2.23
N ALA A 20 5.63 8.44 2.46
CA ALA A 20 4.36 7.72 2.53
C ALA A 20 3.45 8.30 3.61
N VAL A 21 3.96 8.48 4.82
CA VAL A 21 3.20 9.07 5.95
C VAL A 21 2.80 10.51 5.67
N ALA A 22 3.71 11.33 5.14
CA ALA A 22 3.43 12.73 4.82
C ALA A 22 2.33 12.87 3.76
N LEU A 23 2.40 12.09 2.68
CA LEU A 23 1.38 12.08 1.63
C LEU A 23 0.05 11.50 2.13
N GLY A 24 0.09 10.48 3.00
CA GLY A 24 -1.10 9.96 3.66
C GLY A 24 -1.83 11.02 4.45
N TYR A 25 -1.12 11.78 5.29
CA TYR A 25 -1.73 12.88 6.05
C TYR A 25 -2.16 14.05 5.17
N ALA A 26 -1.41 14.39 4.12
CA ALA A 26 -1.78 15.47 3.21
C ALA A 26 -3.11 15.21 2.48
N LEU A 27 -3.41 13.94 2.18
CA LEU A 27 -4.61 13.54 1.44
C LEU A 27 -5.73 12.98 2.33
N MET A 28 -5.53 12.84 3.64
CA MET A 28 -6.46 12.16 4.54
C MET A 28 -7.89 12.72 4.56
N LEU A 29 -8.08 13.97 4.15
CA LEU A 29 -9.40 14.61 4.06
C LEU A 29 -10.11 14.31 2.72
N ILE A 30 -9.44 13.67 1.76
CA ILE A 30 -10.02 13.27 0.48
C ILE A 30 -10.36 11.78 0.58
N PRO A 31 -11.65 11.42 0.69
CA PRO A 31 -12.03 10.02 0.88
C PRO A 31 -11.53 9.12 -0.26
N ASN A 32 -10.93 8.00 0.09
CA ASN A 32 -10.49 6.96 -0.84
C ASN A 32 -9.46 7.41 -1.90
N VAL A 33 -8.73 8.49 -1.63
CA VAL A 33 -7.58 8.94 -2.42
C VAL A 33 -6.36 8.98 -1.49
N GLU A 34 -5.39 8.12 -1.75
CA GLU A 34 -4.17 8.02 -0.95
C GLU A 34 -2.96 7.73 -1.84
N LEU A 35 -1.77 7.98 -1.33
CA LEU A 35 -0.52 7.71 -2.04
C LEU A 35 0.42 6.80 -1.24
N ILE A 36 0.00 6.30 -0.08
CA ILE A 36 0.81 5.40 0.77
C ILE A 36 1.13 4.12 0.00
N THR A 37 0.09 3.49 -0.58
CA THR A 37 0.21 2.22 -1.31
C THR A 37 1.21 2.32 -2.47
N VAL A 38 1.13 3.37 -3.28
CA VAL A 38 2.06 3.53 -4.41
C VAL A 38 3.49 3.83 -3.95
N VAL A 39 3.67 4.61 -2.90
CA VAL A 39 5.01 4.93 -2.34
C VAL A 39 5.64 3.69 -1.72
N VAL A 40 4.88 2.90 -0.97
CA VAL A 40 5.34 1.61 -0.40
C VAL A 40 5.71 0.63 -1.51
N PHE A 41 4.89 0.53 -2.56
CA PHE A 41 5.21 -0.29 -3.73
C PHE A 41 6.52 0.15 -4.39
N LEU A 42 6.71 1.45 -4.60
CA LEU A 42 7.94 2.02 -5.15
C LEU A 42 9.16 1.78 -4.27
N ALA A 43 9.00 1.80 -2.94
CA ALA A 43 10.08 1.43 -2.02
C ALA A 43 10.51 -0.02 -2.24
N GLY A 44 9.57 -0.97 -2.34
CA GLY A 44 9.87 -2.35 -2.68
C GLY A 44 10.55 -2.49 -4.04
N LEU A 45 10.01 -1.82 -5.06
CA LEU A 45 10.52 -1.83 -6.43
C LEU A 45 11.98 -1.33 -6.51
N THR A 46 12.33 -0.30 -5.76
CA THR A 46 13.65 0.34 -5.80
C THR A 46 14.66 -0.30 -4.85
N LEU A 47 14.25 -0.64 -3.64
CA LEU A 47 15.14 -1.11 -2.58
C LEU A 47 15.14 -2.64 -2.43
N GLY A 48 14.14 -3.33 -2.97
CA GLY A 48 13.96 -4.77 -2.87
C GLY A 48 13.02 -5.21 -1.74
N ILE A 49 12.80 -6.51 -1.65
CA ILE A 49 11.74 -7.12 -0.84
C ILE A 49 11.82 -6.71 0.63
N GLN A 50 12.96 -6.90 1.27
CA GLN A 50 13.11 -6.66 2.72
C GLN A 50 12.81 -5.21 3.10
N TRP A 51 13.40 -4.26 2.36
CA TRP A 51 13.19 -2.84 2.60
C TRP A 51 11.77 -2.39 2.27
N GLY A 52 11.18 -2.92 1.19
CA GLY A 52 9.78 -2.64 0.83
C GLY A 52 8.80 -3.07 1.93
N MET A 53 8.99 -4.28 2.48
CA MET A 53 8.20 -4.79 3.61
C MET A 53 8.37 -3.92 4.85
N CYS A 54 9.61 -3.54 5.18
CA CYS A 54 9.88 -2.67 6.33
C CYS A 54 9.24 -1.29 6.16
N VAL A 55 9.34 -0.68 4.97
CA VAL A 55 8.69 0.61 4.68
C VAL A 55 7.19 0.48 4.79
N GLY A 56 6.59 -0.57 4.21
CA GLY A 56 5.14 -0.79 4.27
C GLY A 56 4.64 -0.94 5.70
N GLY A 57 5.25 -1.80 6.49
CA GLY A 57 4.87 -2.01 7.89
C GLY A 57 5.04 -0.76 8.75
N LEU A 58 6.17 -0.07 8.62
CA LEU A 58 6.49 1.10 9.42
C LEU A 58 5.62 2.31 9.07
N SER A 59 5.46 2.61 7.77
CA SER A 59 4.65 3.76 7.35
C SER A 59 3.19 3.59 7.72
N GLU A 60 2.64 2.39 7.53
CA GLU A 60 1.26 2.12 7.90
C GLU A 60 1.04 2.15 9.42
N PHE A 61 1.97 1.58 10.18
CA PHE A 61 1.91 1.67 11.64
C PHE A 61 1.88 3.12 12.12
N ILE A 62 2.81 3.96 11.62
CA ILE A 62 2.87 5.38 12.01
C ILE A 62 1.59 6.10 11.57
N PHE A 63 1.16 5.92 10.32
CA PHE A 63 -0.03 6.58 9.78
C PHE A 63 -1.28 6.22 10.56
N SER A 64 -1.51 4.93 10.82
CA SER A 64 -2.71 4.45 11.52
C SER A 64 -2.68 4.71 13.02
N ALA A 65 -1.52 4.54 13.68
CA ALA A 65 -1.41 4.75 15.12
C ALA A 65 -1.56 6.22 15.52
N LEU A 66 -1.02 7.14 14.71
CA LEU A 66 -1.00 8.58 14.98
C LEU A 66 -2.07 9.35 14.19
N ASN A 67 -3.05 8.66 13.58
CA ASN A 67 -4.08 9.31 12.76
C ASN A 67 -4.97 10.23 13.61
N PRO A 68 -5.02 11.54 13.30
CA PRO A 68 -5.79 12.50 14.08
C PRO A 68 -7.31 12.35 13.94
N LEU A 69 -7.79 11.63 12.91
CA LEU A 69 -9.22 11.32 12.74
C LEU A 69 -9.67 10.09 13.53
N GLY A 70 -8.74 9.34 14.10
CA GLY A 70 -9.00 8.16 14.90
C GLY A 70 -7.83 7.19 14.85
N SER A 71 -7.23 6.90 16.01
CA SER A 71 -6.09 5.98 16.11
C SER A 71 -6.51 4.53 15.87
N GLY A 72 -5.82 3.83 15.00
CA GLY A 72 -5.98 2.39 14.78
C GLY A 72 -5.61 1.53 16.00
N LEU A 73 -4.88 2.08 16.96
CA LEU A 73 -4.53 1.38 18.21
C LEU A 73 -5.76 1.05 19.08
N ILE A 74 -6.88 1.73 18.88
CA ILE A 74 -8.14 1.45 19.58
C ILE A 74 -8.67 0.07 19.20
N PHE A 75 -8.41 -0.40 17.98
CA PHE A 75 -8.86 -1.69 17.50
C PHE A 75 -7.70 -2.49 16.88
N PRO A 76 -6.94 -3.28 17.69
CA PRO A 76 -5.76 -4.01 17.23
C PRO A 76 -5.96 -4.92 16.01
N PRO A 77 -7.10 -5.60 15.81
CA PRO A 77 -7.30 -6.39 14.58
C PRO A 77 -7.26 -5.56 13.30
N LEU A 78 -7.77 -4.33 13.32
CA LEU A 78 -7.73 -3.43 12.17
C LEU A 78 -6.30 -3.01 11.84
N ILE A 79 -5.56 -2.51 12.83
CA ILE A 79 -4.18 -2.07 12.59
C ILE A 79 -3.29 -3.23 12.14
N ALA A 80 -3.51 -4.44 12.65
CA ALA A 80 -2.80 -5.64 12.18
C ALA A 80 -3.12 -5.95 10.71
N ALA A 81 -4.38 -5.84 10.29
CA ALA A 81 -4.81 -6.02 8.91
C ALA A 81 -4.18 -4.97 7.98
N GLN A 82 -4.18 -3.71 8.39
CA GLN A 82 -3.58 -2.59 7.65
C GLN A 82 -2.08 -2.78 7.46
N ILE A 83 -1.34 -3.05 8.54
CA ILE A 83 0.11 -3.27 8.50
C ILE A 83 0.45 -4.48 7.62
N SER A 84 -0.26 -5.60 7.78
CA SER A 84 -0.02 -6.82 7.00
C SER A 84 -0.24 -6.57 5.50
N SER A 85 -1.27 -5.82 5.15
CA SER A 85 -1.55 -5.44 3.76
C SER A 85 -0.45 -4.58 3.16
N MET A 86 0.05 -3.59 3.90
CA MET A 86 1.13 -2.72 3.41
C MET A 86 2.49 -3.43 3.36
N ILE A 87 2.75 -4.37 4.24
CA ILE A 87 3.89 -5.29 4.12
C ILE A 87 3.79 -6.08 2.81
N PHE A 88 2.59 -6.59 2.48
CA PHE A 88 2.36 -7.31 1.23
C PHE A 88 2.52 -6.43 -0.01
N VAL A 89 2.10 -5.16 0.03
CA VAL A 89 2.35 -4.18 -1.04
C VAL A 89 3.84 -3.98 -1.28
N GLY A 90 4.61 -3.75 -0.23
CA GLY A 90 6.07 -3.59 -0.32
C GLY A 90 6.79 -4.85 -0.82
N PHE A 91 6.35 -6.02 -0.38
CA PHE A 91 6.81 -7.32 -0.87
C PHE A 91 6.56 -7.47 -2.38
N THR A 92 5.36 -7.16 -2.84
CA THR A 92 4.98 -7.25 -4.25
C THR A 92 5.83 -6.33 -5.12
N GLY A 93 6.08 -5.10 -4.68
CA GLY A 93 7.02 -4.19 -5.34
C GLY A 93 8.42 -4.78 -5.46
N GLY A 94 8.92 -5.39 -4.38
CA GLY A 94 10.24 -6.01 -4.34
C GLY A 94 10.38 -7.23 -5.27
N ILE A 95 9.36 -8.06 -5.39
CA ILE A 95 9.34 -9.19 -6.34
C ILE A 95 9.41 -8.70 -7.79
N LEU A 96 8.68 -7.63 -8.09
CA LEU A 96 8.60 -7.09 -9.46
C LEU A 96 9.84 -6.30 -9.89
N ARG A 97 10.74 -5.96 -8.95
CA ARG A 97 11.97 -5.22 -9.23
C ARG A 97 12.79 -5.80 -10.41
N PRO A 98 13.15 -7.11 -10.45
CA PRO A 98 13.98 -7.63 -11.53
C PRO A 98 13.29 -7.58 -12.90
N PHE A 99 11.97 -7.65 -12.90
CA PHE A 99 11.17 -7.70 -14.12
C PHE A 99 10.97 -6.31 -14.74
N LEU A 100 10.74 -5.29 -13.91
CA LEU A 100 10.37 -3.95 -14.39
C LEU A 100 11.58 -3.15 -14.90
N PHE A 101 12.75 -3.28 -14.26
CA PHE A 101 13.96 -2.60 -14.70
C PHE A 101 14.61 -3.17 -15.98
N LYS A 102 14.13 -4.31 -16.49
CA LYS A 102 14.67 -4.97 -17.69
C LYS A 102 13.86 -4.73 -18.97
N LYS A 103 12.71 -4.07 -18.90
CA LYS A 103 11.78 -3.94 -20.03
C LYS A 103 11.40 -2.50 -20.32
N ASN A 104 11.31 -2.18 -21.61
CA ASN A 104 10.66 -0.95 -22.06
C ASN A 104 9.19 -0.96 -21.66
N ILE A 105 8.72 0.12 -21.08
CA ILE A 105 7.31 0.27 -20.67
C ILE A 105 6.46 0.52 -21.91
N THR A 106 5.51 -0.37 -22.12
CA THR A 106 4.52 -0.32 -23.21
C THR A 106 3.12 -0.05 -22.65
N LYS A 107 2.13 0.18 -23.52
CA LYS A 107 0.74 0.40 -23.10
C LYS A 107 0.18 -0.75 -22.25
N ILE A 108 0.58 -1.99 -22.54
CA ILE A 108 0.16 -3.16 -21.75
C ILE A 108 0.68 -3.11 -20.30
N HIS A 109 1.89 -2.59 -20.09
CA HIS A 109 2.42 -2.41 -18.74
C HIS A 109 1.65 -1.35 -17.95
N ILE A 110 1.19 -0.27 -18.60
CA ILE A 110 0.34 0.74 -17.96
C ILE A 110 -0.95 0.11 -17.43
N PHE A 111 -1.60 -0.70 -18.28
CA PHE A 111 -2.80 -1.43 -17.87
C PHE A 111 -2.51 -2.44 -16.75
N ALA A 112 -1.41 -3.19 -16.86
CA ALA A 112 -1.00 -4.17 -15.84
C ALA A 112 -0.73 -3.50 -14.49
N PHE A 113 -0.10 -2.31 -14.47
CA PHE A 113 0.10 -1.55 -13.22
C PHE A 113 -1.21 -1.06 -12.64
N GLY A 114 -2.12 -0.55 -13.47
CA GLY A 114 -3.45 -0.14 -13.02
C GLY A 114 -4.22 -1.31 -12.40
N PHE A 115 -4.22 -2.46 -13.05
CA PHE A 115 -4.82 -3.68 -12.52
C PHE A 115 -4.15 -4.15 -11.22
N LEU A 116 -2.81 -4.06 -11.15
CA LEU A 116 -2.07 -4.39 -9.94
C LEU A 116 -2.45 -3.47 -8.77
N GLY A 117 -2.52 -2.16 -9.00
CA GLY A 117 -2.97 -1.20 -7.99
C GLY A 117 -4.38 -1.50 -7.49
N PHE A 118 -5.29 -1.81 -8.41
CA PHE A 118 -6.65 -2.24 -8.08
C PHE A 118 -6.64 -3.49 -7.19
N VAL A 119 -5.89 -4.54 -7.55
CA VAL A 119 -5.84 -5.79 -6.79
C VAL A 119 -5.20 -5.61 -5.41
N LEU A 120 -4.12 -4.85 -5.30
CA LEU A 120 -3.47 -4.58 -4.01
C LEU A 120 -4.41 -3.83 -3.07
N THR A 121 -5.14 -2.84 -3.59
CA THR A 121 -6.13 -2.10 -2.81
C THR A 121 -7.33 -2.97 -2.44
N PHE A 122 -7.79 -3.84 -3.35
CA PHE A 122 -8.84 -4.82 -3.03
C PHE A 122 -8.44 -5.73 -1.86
N ILE A 123 -7.20 -6.20 -1.82
CA ILE A 123 -6.68 -7.00 -0.70
C ILE A 123 -6.67 -6.18 0.59
N PHE A 124 -6.18 -4.94 0.53
CA PHE A 124 -6.18 -4.03 1.68
C PHE A 124 -7.59 -3.81 2.21
N ASP A 125 -8.52 -3.40 1.36
CA ASP A 125 -9.91 -3.12 1.73
C ASP A 125 -10.61 -4.36 2.30
N SER A 126 -10.38 -5.53 1.70
CA SER A 126 -10.97 -6.78 2.16
C SER A 126 -10.48 -7.17 3.55
N LEU A 127 -9.17 -7.14 3.78
CA LEU A 127 -8.59 -7.49 5.08
C LEU A 127 -9.02 -6.51 6.18
N THR A 128 -9.04 -5.22 5.88
CA THR A 128 -9.45 -4.19 6.85
C THR A 128 -10.93 -4.24 7.14
N THR A 129 -11.79 -4.38 6.13
CA THR A 129 -13.24 -4.50 6.32
C THR A 129 -13.62 -5.76 7.10
N LEU A 130 -12.96 -6.89 6.82
CA LEU A 130 -13.23 -8.16 7.50
C LEU A 130 -12.64 -8.23 8.91
N SER A 131 -11.72 -7.35 9.28
CA SER A 131 -11.07 -7.37 10.59
C SER A 131 -12.07 -7.25 11.75
N TYR A 132 -13.09 -6.40 11.61
CA TYR A 132 -14.09 -6.18 12.65
C TYR A 132 -15.07 -7.37 12.80
N PRO A 133 -15.81 -7.79 11.77
CA PRO A 133 -16.78 -8.86 11.94
C PRO A 133 -16.14 -10.18 12.36
N ILE A 134 -14.91 -10.49 11.88
CA ILE A 134 -14.20 -11.70 12.30
C ILE A 134 -13.81 -11.62 13.77
N ALA A 135 -13.23 -10.50 14.22
CA ALA A 135 -12.82 -10.34 15.61
C ALA A 135 -14.00 -10.28 16.58
N ALA A 136 -15.15 -9.79 16.14
CA ALA A 136 -16.38 -9.73 16.91
C ALA A 136 -17.20 -11.05 16.91
N GLY A 137 -16.76 -12.06 16.12
CA GLY A 137 -17.43 -13.37 16.06
C GLY A 137 -18.78 -13.34 15.34
N PHE A 138 -18.93 -12.46 14.37
CA PHE A 138 -20.17 -12.37 13.57
C PHE A 138 -20.33 -13.62 12.69
N ASP A 139 -21.58 -14.00 12.47
CA ASP A 139 -21.91 -15.06 11.51
C ASP A 139 -21.70 -14.62 10.05
N TRP A 140 -21.78 -15.57 9.11
CA TRP A 140 -21.54 -15.27 7.69
C TRP A 140 -22.53 -14.27 7.09
N PRO A 141 -23.86 -14.37 7.33
CA PRO A 141 -24.81 -13.36 6.84
C PRO A 141 -24.51 -11.95 7.31
N GLN A 142 -24.19 -11.78 8.59
CA GLN A 142 -23.81 -10.49 9.19
C GLN A 142 -22.51 -9.96 8.58
N THR A 143 -21.49 -10.82 8.44
CA THR A 143 -20.19 -10.48 7.86
C THR A 143 -20.34 -10.02 6.41
N ILE A 144 -21.12 -10.75 5.60
CA ILE A 144 -21.41 -10.36 4.22
C ILE A 144 -22.16 -9.03 4.16
N GLY A 145 -23.15 -8.84 5.05
CA GLY A 145 -23.90 -7.59 5.15
C GLY A 145 -22.99 -6.37 5.39
N ILE A 146 -22.04 -6.49 6.33
CA ILE A 146 -21.06 -5.44 6.62
C ILE A 146 -20.14 -5.19 5.40
N TYR A 147 -19.64 -6.25 4.78
CA TYR A 147 -18.76 -6.14 3.62
C TYR A 147 -19.45 -5.42 2.46
N LEU A 148 -20.70 -5.80 2.16
CA LEU A 148 -21.47 -5.18 1.08
C LEU A 148 -21.89 -3.74 1.39
N SER A 149 -22.11 -3.38 2.66
CA SER A 149 -22.46 -2.00 3.02
C SER A 149 -21.36 -0.98 2.69
N GLY A 150 -20.09 -1.41 2.70
CA GLY A 150 -18.94 -0.58 2.38
C GLY A 150 -18.54 -0.59 0.89
N ILE A 151 -19.20 -1.38 0.03
CA ILE A 151 -18.72 -1.70 -1.31
C ILE A 151 -18.52 -0.46 -2.20
N GLY A 152 -19.34 0.57 -2.04
CA GLY A 152 -19.19 1.82 -2.80
C GLY A 152 -17.89 2.55 -2.50
N PHE A 153 -17.48 2.56 -1.23
CA PHE A 153 -16.22 3.18 -0.79
C PHE A 153 -15.00 2.36 -1.26
N THR A 154 -15.07 1.03 -1.14
CA THR A 154 -13.97 0.16 -1.55
C THR A 154 -13.75 0.19 -3.06
N ILE A 155 -14.80 0.19 -3.88
CA ILE A 155 -14.69 0.32 -5.34
C ILE A 155 -14.03 1.66 -5.71
N LEU A 156 -14.44 2.76 -5.08
CA LEU A 156 -13.84 4.06 -5.34
C LEU A 156 -12.34 4.07 -5.00
N HIS A 157 -11.95 3.47 -3.86
CA HIS A 157 -10.55 3.35 -3.45
C HIS A 157 -9.72 2.52 -4.45
N GLN A 158 -10.25 1.39 -4.88
CA GLN A 158 -9.62 0.51 -5.85
C GLN A 158 -9.42 1.19 -7.22
N ILE A 159 -10.42 1.91 -7.71
CA ILE A 159 -10.33 2.66 -8.97
C ILE A 159 -9.30 3.79 -8.83
N SER A 160 -9.33 4.55 -7.73
CA SER A 160 -8.38 5.63 -7.44
C SER A 160 -6.93 5.11 -7.49
N ASN A 161 -6.62 4.07 -6.73
CA ASN A 161 -5.29 3.47 -6.72
C ASN A 161 -4.92 2.81 -8.05
N GLY A 162 -5.88 2.19 -8.75
CA GLY A 162 -5.67 1.69 -10.10
C GLY A 162 -5.18 2.79 -11.06
N ILE A 163 -5.80 3.96 -11.01
CA ILE A 163 -5.40 5.13 -11.83
C ILE A 163 -4.03 5.64 -11.38
N ILE A 164 -3.79 5.77 -10.07
CA ILE A 164 -2.51 6.24 -9.50
C ILE A 164 -1.36 5.33 -9.95
N PHE A 165 -1.55 4.02 -9.89
CA PHE A 165 -0.56 3.04 -10.34
C PHE A 165 -0.34 3.09 -11.85
N ALA A 166 -1.41 3.13 -12.65
CA ALA A 166 -1.32 3.20 -14.11
C ALA A 166 -0.56 4.44 -14.60
N VAL A 167 -0.72 5.56 -13.91
CA VAL A 167 -0.12 6.84 -14.29
C VAL A 167 1.24 7.05 -13.61
N GLY A 168 1.35 6.75 -12.33
CA GLY A 168 2.51 7.04 -11.48
C GLY A 168 3.68 6.09 -11.74
N ILE A 169 3.44 4.78 -11.65
CA ILE A 169 4.51 3.77 -11.72
C ILE A 169 5.28 3.85 -13.04
N PRO A 170 4.65 3.89 -14.24
CA PRO A 170 5.40 3.96 -15.49
C PRO A 170 6.28 5.20 -15.61
N ARG A 171 5.81 6.33 -15.10
CA ARG A 171 6.60 7.58 -15.11
C ARG A 171 7.83 7.47 -14.22
N VAL A 172 7.65 7.02 -12.98
CA VAL A 172 8.76 6.86 -12.02
C VAL A 172 9.77 5.86 -12.54
N VAL A 173 9.34 4.69 -13.02
CA VAL A 173 10.25 3.65 -13.55
C VAL A 173 11.06 4.18 -14.74
N LYS A 174 10.46 4.99 -15.63
CA LYS A 174 11.17 5.60 -16.75
C LYS A 174 12.34 6.50 -16.31
N TYR A 175 12.25 7.13 -15.12
CA TYR A 175 13.33 7.96 -14.58
C TYR A 175 14.36 7.17 -13.77
N LEU A 176 14.01 5.94 -13.35
CA LEU A 176 14.89 5.07 -12.57
C LEU A 176 15.68 4.07 -13.43
N ALA A 177 15.22 3.79 -14.65
CA ALA A 177 15.85 2.90 -15.63
C ALA A 177 16.88 3.65 -16.46
#